data_ea7a67df72d43268a118a5681d6fd298
#
_entry.id   ea7a67df72d43268a118a5681d6fd298
#
_cell.length_a   1.000
_cell.length_b   1.000
_cell.length_c   1.000
_cell.angle_alpha   90.00
_cell.angle_beta   90.00
_cell.angle_gamma   90.00
#
_symmetry.space_group_name_H-M   'P 1'
#
loop_
_entity.id
_entity.type
_entity.pdbx_description
1 polymer ?
#
loop_
_entity_poly.entity_id
_entity_poly.type
_entity_poly.pdbx_seq_one_letter_code
_entity_poly.pdbx_strand_id
1 'polypeptide(L)'
;MNTPRARLLGTRQQGDSTSLAPGEPFLGQPRSTPRFVAVIWALLIVDTLGTQPIQTIVAIPRPLMQMVTIGTVGVAFLLAIMVNRRLQIRPSAYLLFLTLLLVASLPGSVTLESGLGSIVRCVRFGLFIGTLWLISRWWDDAMSLLRTHIRLVGAVLASVVAGLVVAPGLAMPATDSGRLVGVLWPLTAPQVGQYSATIAGLTFLLWLAHLVPGRSALLFALAPFGLLVLSHTRTAMIGLVAGLAVAVLSMAFTNTRARRTVGVTILGGGVLAVVLGPFIQVWLLRGQDQENLSTFTGRAKVWDSLLSAPRTWLEQAFGSGLSNKSFNGLPIDNSWFAAYQEQGLMGVTLIALFLAVLVGVAVARPPSPARACAVFLVVYAIAASYTEASLSDASPILLNLTLAAALLSAGNRVADPALNHPQRTMR
;
A
#
# COMPACT_ATOMS: atom_id res chain seq x y z
N MET A 1 37.88 82.40 -17.60
CA MET A 1 37.17 81.89 -18.75
C MET A 1 36.14 80.93 -18.23
N ASN A 2 34.87 81.37 -18.20
CA ASN A 2 33.70 80.70 -17.58
C ASN A 2 33.02 79.80 -18.61
N THR A 3 32.83 78.55 -18.31
CA THR A 3 31.90 77.69 -19.05
C THR A 3 30.66 77.38 -18.19
N PRO A 4 29.44 77.56 -18.74
CA PRO A 4 28.21 77.36 -17.97
C PRO A 4 27.77 75.89 -17.90
N ARG A 5 27.36 75.48 -16.71
CA ARG A 5 26.72 74.18 -16.45
C ARG A 5 25.29 74.19 -16.99
N ALA A 6 24.99 73.34 -17.96
CA ALA A 6 23.62 73.01 -18.38
C ALA A 6 22.94 72.11 -17.34
N ARG A 7 21.86 72.60 -16.73
CA ARG A 7 20.92 71.82 -15.91
C ARG A 7 19.98 71.04 -16.85
N LEU A 8 20.12 69.72 -16.90
CA LEU A 8 19.10 68.82 -17.44
C LEU A 8 18.07 68.59 -16.36
N LEU A 9 16.87 69.12 -16.54
CA LEU A 9 15.64 68.80 -15.82
C LEU A 9 15.21 67.40 -16.20
N GLY A 10 15.55 66.42 -15.36
CA GLY A 10 14.97 65.06 -15.44
C GLY A 10 13.54 65.08 -14.95
N THR A 11 12.61 64.92 -15.87
CA THR A 11 11.20 64.57 -15.57
C THR A 11 11.12 63.24 -14.81
N ARG A 12 10.78 63.35 -13.57
CA ARG A 12 10.49 62.21 -12.66
C ARG A 12 9.16 61.61 -13.10
N GLN A 13 9.24 60.56 -13.98
CA GLN A 13 8.13 59.67 -14.19
C GLN A 13 7.81 58.97 -12.83
N GLN A 14 6.75 59.42 -12.22
CA GLN A 14 6.11 58.72 -11.14
C GLN A 14 5.53 57.42 -11.69
N GLY A 15 6.37 56.38 -11.68
CA GLY A 15 5.91 55.01 -11.91
C GLY A 15 5.00 54.60 -10.75
N ASP A 16 3.73 54.46 -11.01
CA ASP A 16 2.77 53.78 -10.17
C ASP A 16 3.37 52.41 -9.76
N SER A 17 3.98 52.37 -8.59
CA SER A 17 4.28 51.13 -7.91
C SER A 17 2.97 50.60 -7.38
N THR A 18 2.17 49.97 -8.25
CA THR A 18 1.19 48.99 -7.83
C THR A 18 1.97 47.97 -7.00
N SER A 19 1.89 48.12 -5.69
CA SER A 19 2.34 47.13 -4.73
C SER A 19 1.61 45.85 -5.03
N LEU A 20 2.29 44.97 -5.77
CA LEU A 20 1.91 43.58 -5.84
C LEU A 20 1.89 43.08 -4.40
N ALA A 21 0.69 42.91 -3.86
CA ALA A 21 0.48 42.23 -2.62
C ALA A 21 1.31 40.94 -2.65
N PRO A 22 2.02 40.59 -1.55
CA PRO A 22 2.82 39.39 -1.50
C PRO A 22 1.94 38.22 -1.84
N GLY A 23 2.32 37.52 -2.94
CA GLY A 23 1.53 36.54 -3.65
C GLY A 23 0.74 35.63 -2.74
N GLU A 24 -0.57 35.64 -2.91
CA GLU A 24 -1.37 34.49 -2.49
C GLU A 24 -0.70 33.25 -3.05
N PRO A 25 -0.41 32.26 -2.22
CA PRO A 25 0.18 31.02 -2.72
C PRO A 25 -0.81 30.44 -3.72
N PHE A 26 -0.38 30.34 -4.98
CA PHE A 26 -1.04 29.61 -6.08
C PHE A 26 -1.10 28.10 -5.80
N LEU A 27 -1.27 27.73 -4.55
CA LEU A 27 -1.66 26.40 -4.11
C LEU A 27 -3.19 26.44 -4.07
N GLY A 28 -3.79 26.07 -5.19
CA GLY A 28 -5.22 25.75 -5.22
C GLY A 28 -5.51 24.94 -3.98
N GLN A 29 -6.47 25.41 -3.16
CA GLN A 29 -6.82 24.78 -1.89
C GLN A 29 -6.87 23.26 -2.10
N PRO A 30 -6.16 22.46 -1.30
CA PRO A 30 -6.18 21.03 -1.46
C PRO A 30 -7.64 20.59 -1.37
N ARG A 31 -8.21 20.15 -2.49
CA ARG A 31 -9.56 19.61 -2.53
C ARG A 31 -9.54 18.43 -1.58
N SER A 32 -10.05 18.63 -0.37
CA SER A 32 -10.13 17.58 0.62
C SER A 32 -10.91 16.42 0.02
N THR A 33 -10.33 15.23 0.08
CA THR A 33 -11.02 13.99 -0.30
C THR A 33 -12.40 14.01 0.36
N PRO A 34 -13.50 13.89 -0.39
CA PRO A 34 -14.83 13.96 0.20
C PRO A 34 -14.93 12.98 1.37
N ARG A 35 -15.54 13.39 2.50
CA ARG A 35 -15.63 12.56 3.71
C ARG A 35 -16.17 11.16 3.41
N PHE A 36 -17.09 11.03 2.47
CA PHE A 36 -17.64 9.75 2.03
C PHE A 36 -16.61 8.84 1.36
N VAL A 37 -15.66 9.38 0.60
CA VAL A 37 -14.57 8.57 0.02
C VAL A 37 -13.66 8.02 1.12
N ALA A 38 -13.40 8.80 2.18
CA ALA A 38 -12.66 8.33 3.33
C ALA A 38 -13.40 7.19 4.07
N VAL A 39 -14.74 7.29 4.19
CA VAL A 39 -15.55 6.21 4.77
C VAL A 39 -15.52 4.97 3.89
N ILE A 40 -15.68 5.09 2.58
CA ILE A 40 -15.59 3.97 1.64
C ILE A 40 -14.20 3.31 1.76
N TRP A 41 -13.13 4.10 1.83
CA TRP A 41 -11.78 3.59 1.99
C TRP A 41 -11.58 2.87 3.34
N ALA A 42 -12.18 3.38 4.42
CA ALA A 42 -12.18 2.71 5.72
C ALA A 42 -12.88 1.35 5.67
N LEU A 43 -14.03 1.27 5.01
CA LEU A 43 -14.76 0.01 4.83
C LEU A 43 -13.96 -1.00 3.99
N LEU A 44 -13.24 -0.55 2.96
CA LEU A 44 -12.32 -1.42 2.20
C LEU A 44 -11.16 -1.93 3.07
N ILE A 45 -10.61 -1.10 3.97
CA ILE A 45 -9.60 -1.56 4.93
C ILE A 45 -10.21 -2.64 5.85
N VAL A 46 -11.41 -2.41 6.40
CA VAL A 46 -12.10 -3.40 7.25
C VAL A 46 -12.37 -4.71 6.49
N ASP A 47 -12.77 -4.64 5.20
CA ASP A 47 -12.92 -5.83 4.36
C ASP A 47 -11.61 -6.63 4.26
N THR A 48 -10.46 -5.95 4.19
CA THR A 48 -9.16 -6.62 4.09
C THR A 48 -8.59 -7.12 5.42
N LEU A 49 -9.23 -6.82 6.57
CA LEU A 49 -8.81 -7.36 7.85
C LEU A 49 -9.01 -8.88 7.89
N GLY A 50 -8.06 -9.59 8.48
CA GLY A 50 -8.11 -11.06 8.55
C GLY A 50 -9.28 -11.57 9.38
N THR A 51 -9.70 -12.79 9.07
CA THR A 51 -10.71 -13.56 9.82
C THR A 51 -10.10 -14.85 10.40
N GLN A 52 -8.81 -14.81 10.68
CA GLN A 52 -8.06 -15.95 11.21
C GLN A 52 -8.48 -16.28 12.65
N PRO A 53 -8.38 -17.55 13.09
CA PRO A 53 -8.77 -17.98 14.42
C PRO A 53 -7.73 -17.56 15.47
N ILE A 54 -7.67 -16.27 15.77
CA ILE A 54 -6.86 -15.72 16.85
C ILE A 54 -7.79 -15.50 18.05
N GLN A 55 -7.29 -15.79 19.24
CA GLN A 55 -8.02 -15.50 20.47
C GLN A 55 -8.14 -13.99 20.64
N THR A 56 -9.37 -13.51 20.72
CA THR A 56 -9.72 -12.11 20.93
C THR A 56 -10.28 -11.93 22.35
N ILE A 57 -10.20 -10.69 22.88
CA ILE A 57 -10.74 -10.35 24.20
C ILE A 57 -12.23 -10.71 24.31
N VAL A 58 -12.98 -10.45 23.24
CA VAL A 58 -14.36 -10.90 23.08
C VAL A 58 -14.35 -11.99 22.02
N ALA A 59 -14.78 -13.20 22.39
CA ALA A 59 -14.85 -14.32 21.46
C ALA A 59 -15.83 -13.99 20.31
N ILE A 60 -15.31 -13.66 19.13
CA ILE A 60 -16.12 -13.35 17.95
C ILE A 60 -16.23 -14.62 17.10
N PRO A 61 -17.44 -15.16 16.86
CA PRO A 61 -17.63 -16.32 15.99
C PRO A 61 -17.16 -16.03 14.57
N ARG A 62 -16.47 -16.99 13.94
CA ARG A 62 -15.99 -16.86 12.55
C ARG A 62 -17.06 -16.43 11.54
N PRO A 63 -18.29 -16.98 11.57
CA PRO A 63 -19.35 -16.56 10.66
C PRO A 63 -19.66 -15.07 10.79
N LEU A 64 -19.66 -14.53 12.01
CA LEU A 64 -19.92 -13.11 12.26
C LEU A 64 -18.78 -12.24 11.67
N MET A 65 -17.52 -12.63 11.86
CA MET A 65 -16.39 -11.93 11.24
C MET A 65 -16.48 -11.92 9.71
N GLN A 66 -16.86 -13.06 9.12
CA GLN A 66 -17.05 -13.15 7.67
C GLN A 66 -18.23 -12.29 7.20
N MET A 67 -19.33 -12.26 7.92
CA MET A 67 -20.46 -11.37 7.64
C MET A 67 -20.07 -9.89 7.72
N VAL A 68 -19.27 -9.51 8.72
CA VAL A 68 -18.76 -8.14 8.85
C VAL A 68 -17.87 -7.77 7.65
N THR A 69 -16.91 -8.61 7.29
CA THR A 69 -16.01 -8.31 6.15
C THR A 69 -16.75 -8.25 4.82
N ILE A 70 -17.62 -9.21 4.52
CA ILE A 70 -18.44 -9.19 3.29
C ILE A 70 -19.44 -8.03 3.31
N GLY A 71 -20.07 -7.79 4.47
CA GLY A 71 -21.02 -6.68 4.64
C GLY A 71 -20.37 -5.32 4.43
N THR A 72 -19.15 -5.13 4.93
CA THR A 72 -18.43 -3.84 4.75
C THR A 72 -18.10 -3.54 3.30
N VAL A 73 -17.68 -4.53 2.50
CA VAL A 73 -17.44 -4.29 1.05
C VAL A 73 -18.74 -4.03 0.31
N GLY A 74 -19.84 -4.71 0.67
CA GLY A 74 -21.18 -4.44 0.12
C GLY A 74 -21.63 -3.01 0.40
N VAL A 75 -21.51 -2.56 1.66
CA VAL A 75 -21.83 -1.18 2.05
C VAL A 75 -20.90 -0.18 1.36
N ALA A 76 -19.60 -0.47 1.25
CA ALA A 76 -18.64 0.37 0.54
C ALA A 76 -19.04 0.56 -0.93
N PHE A 77 -19.46 -0.52 -1.60
CA PHE A 77 -19.91 -0.48 -2.99
C PHE A 77 -21.18 0.35 -3.17
N LEU A 78 -22.19 0.16 -2.30
CA LEU A 78 -23.42 0.95 -2.34
C LEU A 78 -23.14 2.43 -2.08
N LEU A 79 -22.32 2.77 -1.09
CA LEU A 79 -21.92 4.15 -0.83
C LEU A 79 -21.15 4.75 -2.03
N ALA A 80 -20.29 3.96 -2.68
CA ALA A 80 -19.56 4.41 -3.86
C ALA A 80 -20.51 4.74 -5.03
N ILE A 81 -21.56 3.95 -5.26
CA ILE A 81 -22.62 4.25 -6.23
C ILE A 81 -23.36 5.53 -5.85
N MET A 82 -23.77 5.67 -4.57
CA MET A 82 -24.50 6.84 -4.10
C MET A 82 -23.71 8.15 -4.28
N VAL A 83 -22.42 8.10 -4.02
CA VAL A 83 -21.51 9.26 -4.16
C VAL A 83 -21.18 9.53 -5.63
N ASN A 84 -21.05 8.48 -6.43
CA ASN A 84 -20.74 8.56 -7.87
C ASN A 84 -21.95 8.27 -8.75
N ARG A 85 -23.05 9.00 -8.55
CA ARG A 85 -24.33 8.80 -9.28
C ARG A 85 -24.19 8.81 -10.81
N ARG A 86 -23.19 9.51 -11.35
CA ARG A 86 -22.94 9.58 -12.80
C ARG A 86 -22.05 8.43 -13.30
N LEU A 87 -21.68 7.50 -12.44
CA LEU A 87 -20.79 6.37 -12.72
C LEU A 87 -19.52 6.78 -13.50
N GLN A 88 -18.98 7.95 -13.16
CA GLN A 88 -17.75 8.42 -13.77
C GLN A 88 -16.58 7.63 -13.23
N ILE A 89 -15.89 6.96 -14.13
CA ILE A 89 -14.69 6.16 -13.81
C ILE A 89 -13.46 6.79 -14.46
N ARG A 90 -12.31 6.59 -13.84
CA ARG A 90 -11.03 6.97 -14.44
C ARG A 90 -10.37 5.73 -15.03
N PRO A 91 -10.02 5.72 -16.33
CA PRO A 91 -9.29 4.61 -16.93
C PRO A 91 -7.97 4.35 -16.17
N SER A 92 -7.76 3.10 -15.78
CA SER A 92 -6.56 2.66 -15.09
C SER A 92 -6.19 1.26 -15.57
N ALA A 93 -4.98 1.10 -16.11
CA ALA A 93 -4.47 -0.20 -16.50
C ALA A 93 -4.42 -1.17 -15.31
N TYR A 94 -4.06 -0.69 -14.12
CA TYR A 94 -4.05 -1.51 -12.91
C TYR A 94 -5.44 -2.08 -12.59
N LEU A 95 -6.49 -1.24 -12.58
CA LEU A 95 -7.86 -1.70 -12.32
C LEU A 95 -8.38 -2.64 -13.42
N LEU A 96 -7.96 -2.42 -14.67
CA LEU A 96 -8.28 -3.34 -15.77
C LEU A 96 -7.67 -4.72 -15.51
N PHE A 97 -6.39 -4.81 -15.13
CA PHE A 97 -5.77 -6.09 -14.79
C PHE A 97 -6.42 -6.77 -13.59
N LEU A 98 -6.84 -6.03 -12.56
CA LEU A 98 -7.61 -6.60 -11.46
C LEU A 98 -8.97 -7.16 -11.93
N THR A 99 -9.63 -6.48 -12.87
CA THR A 99 -10.88 -6.97 -13.45
C THR A 99 -10.64 -8.24 -14.26
N LEU A 100 -9.57 -8.30 -15.05
CA LEU A 100 -9.18 -9.50 -15.77
C LEU A 100 -8.81 -10.66 -14.83
N LEU A 101 -8.16 -10.35 -13.69
CA LEU A 101 -7.84 -11.33 -12.66
C LEU A 101 -9.10 -11.92 -12.03
N LEU A 102 -10.12 -11.10 -11.78
CA LEU A 102 -11.43 -11.58 -11.35
C LEU A 102 -12.06 -12.50 -12.41
N VAL A 103 -12.04 -12.08 -13.68
CA VAL A 103 -12.58 -12.88 -14.79
C VAL A 103 -11.84 -14.24 -14.90
N ALA A 104 -10.52 -14.24 -14.74
CA ALA A 104 -9.71 -15.48 -14.72
C ALA A 104 -10.05 -16.40 -13.54
N SER A 105 -10.58 -15.84 -12.43
CA SER A 105 -11.00 -16.64 -11.27
C SER A 105 -12.33 -17.35 -11.46
N LEU A 106 -13.19 -16.90 -12.41
CA LEU A 106 -14.55 -17.42 -12.56
C LEU A 106 -14.61 -18.88 -13.06
N PRO A 107 -13.84 -19.29 -14.09
CA PRO A 107 -13.94 -20.65 -14.59
C PRO A 107 -13.66 -21.69 -13.49
N GLY A 108 -12.56 -21.57 -12.76
CA GLY A 108 -12.22 -22.48 -11.68
C GLY A 108 -13.24 -22.45 -10.52
N SER A 109 -13.82 -21.28 -10.24
CA SER A 109 -14.79 -21.12 -9.12
C SER A 109 -16.18 -21.67 -9.44
N VAL A 110 -16.56 -21.76 -10.73
CA VAL A 110 -17.90 -22.20 -11.13
C VAL A 110 -17.92 -23.68 -11.57
N THR A 111 -16.87 -24.13 -12.25
CA THR A 111 -16.84 -25.45 -12.90
C THR A 111 -16.23 -26.55 -12.04
N LEU A 112 -15.37 -26.20 -11.08
CA LEU A 112 -14.69 -27.16 -10.23
C LEU A 112 -15.42 -27.27 -8.89
N GLU A 113 -15.23 -28.39 -8.19
CA GLU A 113 -15.92 -28.78 -6.93
C GLU A 113 -15.67 -27.84 -5.74
N SER A 114 -15.27 -26.59 -6.02
CA SER A 114 -14.87 -25.59 -5.02
C SER A 114 -16.04 -25.07 -4.16
N GLY A 115 -17.29 -25.41 -4.48
CA GLY A 115 -18.48 -25.09 -3.71
C GLY A 115 -18.86 -23.60 -3.68
N LEU A 116 -19.97 -23.30 -2.95
CA LEU A 116 -20.50 -21.93 -2.81
C LEU A 116 -19.47 -20.93 -2.25
N GLY A 117 -18.52 -21.38 -1.44
CA GLY A 117 -17.51 -20.53 -0.82
C GLY A 117 -16.62 -19.81 -1.84
N SER A 118 -16.30 -20.45 -2.95
CA SER A 118 -15.49 -19.86 -4.03
C SER A 118 -16.26 -18.76 -4.77
N ILE A 119 -17.54 -18.99 -5.05
CA ILE A 119 -18.44 -18.02 -5.68
C ILE A 119 -18.58 -16.77 -4.80
N VAL A 120 -18.80 -16.95 -3.48
CA VAL A 120 -18.90 -15.83 -2.53
C VAL A 120 -17.62 -15.00 -2.52
N ARG A 121 -16.44 -15.62 -2.64
CA ARG A 121 -15.16 -14.90 -2.73
C ARG A 121 -15.02 -14.14 -4.05
N CYS A 122 -15.47 -14.71 -5.18
CA CYS A 122 -15.52 -14.01 -6.46
C CYS A 122 -16.43 -12.78 -6.39
N VAL A 123 -17.62 -12.91 -5.77
CA VAL A 123 -18.54 -11.79 -5.57
C VAL A 123 -17.91 -10.71 -4.68
N ARG A 124 -17.30 -11.10 -3.55
CA ARG A 124 -16.57 -10.16 -2.67
C ARG A 124 -15.47 -9.42 -3.42
N PHE A 125 -14.66 -10.14 -4.20
CA PHE A 125 -13.59 -9.56 -4.99
C PHE A 125 -14.12 -8.65 -6.09
N GLY A 126 -15.24 -9.02 -6.72
CA GLY A 126 -15.95 -8.18 -7.69
C GLY A 126 -16.47 -6.87 -7.09
N LEU A 127 -17.08 -6.92 -5.90
CA LEU A 127 -17.53 -5.73 -5.17
C LEU A 127 -16.35 -4.83 -4.77
N PHE A 128 -15.23 -5.44 -4.33
CA PHE A 128 -13.99 -4.73 -4.02
C PHE A 128 -13.48 -3.96 -5.25
N ILE A 129 -13.30 -4.63 -6.38
CA ILE A 129 -12.84 -4.02 -7.64
C ILE A 129 -13.84 -2.97 -8.15
N GLY A 130 -15.14 -3.26 -8.12
CA GLY A 130 -16.19 -2.32 -8.50
C GLY A 130 -16.17 -1.04 -7.66
N THR A 131 -15.95 -1.17 -6.35
CA THR A 131 -15.77 -0.02 -5.45
C THR A 131 -14.55 0.80 -5.84
N LEU A 132 -13.42 0.15 -6.14
CA LEU A 132 -12.20 0.83 -6.58
C LEU A 132 -12.40 1.59 -7.90
N TRP A 133 -13.12 0.99 -8.87
CA TRP A 133 -13.48 1.67 -10.12
C TRP A 133 -14.33 2.92 -9.84
N LEU A 134 -15.33 2.82 -8.98
CA LEU A 134 -16.23 3.94 -8.67
C LEU A 134 -15.53 5.09 -7.96
N ILE A 135 -14.55 4.80 -7.08
CA ILE A 135 -13.79 5.85 -6.39
C ILE A 135 -12.59 6.36 -7.20
N SER A 136 -12.25 5.75 -8.33
CA SER A 136 -11.09 6.14 -9.15
C SER A 136 -11.14 7.58 -9.67
N ARG A 137 -12.36 8.17 -9.81
CA ARG A 137 -12.51 9.58 -10.20
C ARG A 137 -11.86 10.57 -9.23
N TRP A 138 -11.67 10.20 -7.96
CA TRP A 138 -11.04 11.04 -6.92
C TRP A 138 -9.54 10.81 -6.78
N TRP A 139 -8.92 10.01 -7.65
CA TRP A 139 -7.47 9.77 -7.62
C TRP A 139 -6.64 11.00 -8.02
N ASP A 140 -7.25 12.08 -8.51
CA ASP A 140 -6.52 13.33 -8.76
C ASP A 140 -5.93 13.92 -7.48
N ASP A 141 -6.55 13.70 -6.32
CA ASP A 141 -6.05 14.08 -4.99
C ASP A 141 -5.49 12.86 -4.22
N ALA A 142 -4.64 12.07 -4.88
CA ALA A 142 -4.09 10.85 -4.31
C ALA A 142 -3.26 11.10 -3.03
N MET A 143 -2.67 12.27 -2.85
CA MET A 143 -1.96 12.63 -1.61
C MET A 143 -2.91 12.80 -0.42
N SER A 144 -4.13 13.25 -0.61
CA SER A 144 -5.17 13.26 0.42
C SER A 144 -5.62 11.83 0.76
N LEU A 145 -5.79 10.99 -0.27
CA LEU A 145 -6.09 9.56 -0.08
C LEU A 145 -4.97 8.84 0.70
N LEU A 146 -3.70 9.13 0.38
CA LEU A 146 -2.54 8.62 1.13
C LEU A 146 -2.59 9.01 2.61
N ARG A 147 -2.86 10.29 2.91
CA ARG A 147 -2.99 10.75 4.31
C ARG A 147 -4.16 10.07 5.02
N THR A 148 -5.27 9.88 4.32
CA THR A 148 -6.43 9.14 4.83
C THR A 148 -6.07 7.69 5.12
N HIS A 149 -5.37 7.01 4.20
CA HIS A 149 -4.89 5.65 4.38
C HIS A 149 -3.98 5.51 5.61
N ILE A 150 -2.99 6.42 5.77
CA ILE A 150 -2.10 6.44 6.93
C ILE A 150 -2.89 6.58 8.24
N ARG A 151 -3.88 7.47 8.29
CA ARG A 151 -4.71 7.67 9.49
C ARG A 151 -5.55 6.44 9.84
N LEU A 152 -6.17 5.83 8.84
CA LEU A 152 -7.05 4.68 9.03
C LEU A 152 -6.26 3.42 9.43
N VAL A 153 -5.16 3.13 8.75
CA VAL A 153 -4.27 2.02 9.14
C VAL A 153 -3.60 2.31 10.48
N GLY A 154 -3.27 3.58 10.76
CA GLY A 154 -2.81 4.02 12.08
C GLY A 154 -3.84 3.76 13.17
N ALA A 155 -5.14 3.94 12.91
CA ALA A 155 -6.21 3.59 13.86
C ALA A 155 -6.29 2.06 14.09
N VAL A 156 -6.08 1.25 13.05
CA VAL A 156 -5.97 -0.21 13.18
C VAL A 156 -4.80 -0.57 14.08
N LEU A 157 -3.62 0.03 13.89
CA LEU A 157 -2.45 -0.22 14.74
C LEU A 157 -2.68 0.30 16.18
N ALA A 158 -3.38 1.42 16.36
CA ALA A 158 -3.75 1.90 17.68
C ALA A 158 -4.64 0.89 18.44
N SER A 159 -5.52 0.16 17.73
CA SER A 159 -6.29 -0.93 18.31
C SER A 159 -5.41 -2.11 18.77
N VAL A 160 -4.32 -2.39 18.04
CA VAL A 160 -3.33 -3.43 18.45
C VAL A 160 -2.60 -2.98 19.71
N VAL A 161 -2.17 -1.71 19.79
CA VAL A 161 -1.55 -1.15 21.01
C VAL A 161 -2.51 -1.20 22.19
N ALA A 162 -3.78 -0.81 22.00
CA ALA A 162 -4.79 -0.90 23.05
C ALA A 162 -4.98 -2.35 23.52
N GLY A 163 -5.02 -3.31 22.61
CA GLY A 163 -5.09 -4.74 22.93
C GLY A 163 -3.86 -5.23 23.71
N LEU A 164 -2.66 -4.78 23.33
CA LEU A 164 -1.41 -5.11 24.03
C LEU A 164 -1.41 -4.59 25.48
N VAL A 165 -1.95 -3.38 25.71
CA VAL A 165 -2.04 -2.80 27.06
C VAL A 165 -3.10 -3.50 27.92
N VAL A 166 -4.27 -3.82 27.34
CA VAL A 166 -5.41 -4.40 28.09
C VAL A 166 -5.21 -5.91 28.35
N ALA A 167 -4.65 -6.63 27.38
CA ALA A 167 -4.51 -8.09 27.46
C ALA A 167 -3.16 -8.56 26.88
N PRO A 168 -2.02 -8.24 27.53
CA PRO A 168 -0.68 -8.52 27.00
C PRO A 168 -0.43 -10.02 26.76
N GLY A 169 -0.95 -10.91 27.60
CA GLY A 169 -0.82 -12.36 27.44
C GLY A 169 -1.55 -12.92 26.22
N LEU A 170 -2.66 -12.29 25.81
CA LEU A 170 -3.37 -12.64 24.57
C LEU A 170 -2.72 -11.99 23.36
N ALA A 171 -2.22 -10.75 23.50
CA ALA A 171 -1.58 -9.99 22.42
C ALA A 171 -0.21 -10.56 22.02
N MET A 172 0.48 -11.24 22.95
CA MET A 172 1.78 -11.89 22.71
C MET A 172 1.71 -13.35 23.22
N PRO A 173 0.94 -14.22 22.55
CA PRO A 173 0.72 -15.60 23.03
C PRO A 173 2.01 -16.42 22.90
N ALA A 174 2.33 -17.18 23.96
CA ALA A 174 3.48 -18.09 23.96
C ALA A 174 3.36 -19.18 22.87
N THR A 175 2.15 -19.54 22.50
CA THR A 175 1.85 -20.50 21.41
C THR A 175 2.29 -20.03 20.03
N ASP A 176 2.39 -18.71 19.81
CA ASP A 176 2.94 -18.10 18.58
C ASP A 176 4.32 -17.44 18.82
N SER A 177 5.12 -18.06 19.67
CA SER A 177 6.49 -17.58 19.98
C SER A 177 6.54 -16.12 20.46
N GLY A 178 5.51 -15.66 21.19
CA GLY A 178 5.43 -14.30 21.70
C GLY A 178 5.29 -13.22 20.65
N ARG A 179 4.86 -13.54 19.44
CA ARG A 179 4.62 -12.57 18.35
C ARG A 179 3.40 -11.71 18.62
N LEU A 180 3.53 -10.42 18.33
CA LEU A 180 2.42 -9.49 18.52
C LEU A 180 1.28 -9.74 17.51
N VAL A 181 0.08 -9.97 18.04
CA VAL A 181 -1.18 -10.15 17.29
C VAL A 181 -2.24 -9.15 17.73
N GLY A 182 -3.24 -8.91 16.89
CA GLY A 182 -4.41 -8.10 17.27
C GLY A 182 -5.41 -8.91 18.07
N VAL A 183 -5.83 -8.38 19.24
CA VAL A 183 -6.78 -9.07 20.15
C VAL A 183 -8.12 -8.36 20.29
N LEU A 184 -8.25 -7.11 19.85
CA LEU A 184 -9.55 -6.43 19.69
C LEU A 184 -10.24 -6.85 18.38
N TRP A 185 -9.47 -7.05 17.34
CA TRP A 185 -9.83 -7.69 16.09
C TRP A 185 -8.72 -8.69 15.74
N PRO A 186 -9.05 -9.89 15.21
CA PRO A 186 -8.07 -10.97 15.02
C PRO A 186 -7.10 -10.66 13.86
N LEU A 187 -6.07 -9.87 14.14
CA LEU A 187 -4.98 -9.58 13.21
C LEU A 187 -3.80 -10.52 13.48
N THR A 188 -3.36 -11.23 12.45
CA THR A 188 -2.16 -12.06 12.54
C THR A 188 -0.90 -11.23 12.73
N ALA A 189 0.15 -11.79 13.30
CA ALA A 189 1.44 -11.11 13.43
C ALA A 189 2.00 -10.62 12.08
N PRO A 190 1.91 -11.35 10.95
CA PRO A 190 2.25 -10.83 9.62
C PRO A 190 1.46 -9.59 9.22
N GLN A 191 0.15 -9.55 9.49
CA GLN A 191 -0.69 -8.37 9.16
C GLN A 191 -0.30 -7.16 10.01
N VAL A 192 -0.06 -7.34 11.32
CA VAL A 192 0.44 -6.28 12.21
C VAL A 192 1.78 -5.76 11.66
N GLY A 193 2.72 -6.66 11.30
CA GLY A 193 4.00 -6.30 10.70
C GLY A 193 3.84 -5.53 9.39
N GLN A 194 2.95 -5.98 8.51
CA GLN A 194 2.67 -5.34 7.21
C GLN A 194 2.12 -3.92 7.37
N TYR A 195 1.11 -3.72 8.22
CA TYR A 195 0.55 -2.40 8.48
C TYR A 195 1.58 -1.47 9.12
N SER A 196 2.37 -2.00 10.07
CA SER A 196 3.44 -1.27 10.74
C SER A 196 4.52 -0.82 9.76
N ALA A 197 5.02 -1.72 8.91
CA ALA A 197 6.00 -1.40 7.89
C ALA A 197 5.48 -0.35 6.89
N THR A 198 4.22 -0.50 6.45
CA THR A 198 3.60 0.44 5.50
C THR A 198 3.52 1.85 6.10
N ILE A 199 3.03 1.99 7.35
CA ILE A 199 2.93 3.31 8.00
C ILE A 199 4.29 3.90 8.27
N ALA A 200 5.24 3.12 8.83
CA ALA A 200 6.59 3.59 9.10
C ALA A 200 7.27 4.09 7.81
N GLY A 201 7.21 3.31 6.73
CA GLY A 201 7.83 3.66 5.46
C GLY A 201 7.20 4.90 4.81
N LEU A 202 5.88 4.97 4.71
CA LEU A 202 5.18 6.13 4.14
C LEU A 202 5.42 7.40 4.95
N THR A 203 5.37 7.32 6.29
CA THR A 203 5.62 8.47 7.16
C THR A 203 7.06 8.97 7.03
N PHE A 204 8.02 8.05 6.96
CA PHE A 204 9.42 8.39 6.73
C PHE A 204 9.63 9.11 5.39
N LEU A 205 9.02 8.62 4.30
CA LEU A 205 9.12 9.26 2.99
C LEU A 205 8.46 10.64 2.94
N LEU A 206 7.30 10.81 3.60
CA LEU A 206 6.66 12.11 3.73
C LEU A 206 7.50 13.11 4.53
N TRP A 207 8.17 12.64 5.58
CA TRP A 207 9.13 13.45 6.33
C TRP A 207 10.35 13.83 5.47
N LEU A 208 10.89 12.88 4.72
CA LEU A 208 12.00 13.10 3.81
C LEU A 208 11.67 14.13 2.73
N ALA A 209 10.42 14.14 2.27
CA ALA A 209 9.86 15.09 1.33
C ALA A 209 9.46 16.45 1.95
N HIS A 210 9.71 16.69 3.23
CA HIS A 210 9.30 17.90 3.98
C HIS A 210 7.78 18.15 4.07
N LEU A 211 6.96 17.11 3.85
CA LEU A 211 5.49 17.19 3.92
C LEU A 211 4.93 16.94 5.32
N VAL A 212 5.77 16.43 6.24
CA VAL A 212 5.44 16.17 7.64
C VAL A 212 6.55 16.73 8.52
N PRO A 213 6.23 17.46 9.61
CA PRO A 213 7.24 17.97 10.54
C PRO A 213 7.93 16.84 11.30
N GLY A 214 9.21 17.04 11.64
CA GLY A 214 10.06 15.97 12.20
C GLY A 214 9.52 15.35 13.49
N ARG A 215 8.92 16.14 14.40
CA ARG A 215 8.34 15.63 15.64
C ARG A 215 7.19 14.67 15.39
N SER A 216 6.27 15.03 14.52
CA SER A 216 5.14 14.15 14.14
C SER A 216 5.65 12.90 13.40
N ALA A 217 6.62 13.06 12.50
CA ALA A 217 7.21 11.93 11.78
C ALA A 217 7.86 10.92 12.74
N LEU A 218 8.56 11.42 13.76
CA LEU A 218 9.19 10.56 14.76
C LEU A 218 8.14 9.71 15.50
N LEU A 219 7.06 10.33 15.99
CA LEU A 219 5.99 9.61 16.70
C LEU A 219 5.29 8.58 15.79
N PHE A 220 4.91 9.01 14.58
CA PHE A 220 4.20 8.15 13.61
C PHE A 220 5.08 7.14 12.88
N ALA A 221 6.40 7.18 13.05
CA ALA A 221 7.32 6.16 12.53
C ALA A 221 7.83 5.22 13.63
N LEU A 222 8.19 5.75 14.82
CA LEU A 222 8.75 4.94 15.92
C LEU A 222 7.74 3.95 16.48
N ALA A 223 6.49 4.37 16.75
CA ALA A 223 5.50 3.45 17.30
C ALA A 223 5.19 2.29 16.34
N PRO A 224 4.88 2.50 15.05
CA PRO A 224 4.75 1.40 14.10
C PRO A 224 6.03 0.58 13.96
N PHE A 225 7.21 1.19 13.99
CA PHE A 225 8.47 0.43 13.93
C PHE A 225 8.62 -0.50 15.15
N GLY A 226 8.28 -0.04 16.35
CA GLY A 226 8.24 -0.87 17.55
C GLY A 226 7.27 -2.06 17.41
N LEU A 227 6.04 -1.83 16.87
CA LEU A 227 5.08 -2.90 16.60
C LEU A 227 5.59 -3.88 15.53
N LEU A 228 6.31 -3.39 14.50
CA LEU A 228 6.94 -4.23 13.50
C LEU A 228 7.99 -5.17 14.15
N VAL A 229 8.83 -4.65 15.04
CA VAL A 229 9.82 -5.47 15.76
C VAL A 229 9.13 -6.51 16.63
N LEU A 230 8.09 -6.12 17.39
CA LEU A 230 7.33 -7.03 18.25
C LEU A 230 6.51 -8.08 17.46
N SER A 231 6.13 -7.78 16.23
CA SER A 231 5.44 -8.75 15.37
C SER A 231 6.35 -9.87 14.87
N HIS A 232 7.67 -9.72 15.01
CA HIS A 232 8.69 -10.63 14.50
C HIS A 232 8.47 -11.05 13.03
N THR A 233 7.98 -10.14 12.17
CA THR A 233 7.64 -10.43 10.78
C THR A 233 8.82 -10.08 9.87
N ARG A 234 9.63 -11.08 9.52
CA ARG A 234 10.84 -10.92 8.67
C ARG A 234 10.51 -10.31 7.32
N THR A 235 9.45 -10.79 6.67
CA THR A 235 8.98 -10.29 5.37
C THR A 235 8.68 -8.80 5.41
N ALA A 236 7.95 -8.35 6.43
CA ALA A 236 7.59 -6.95 6.56
C ALA A 236 8.83 -6.06 6.77
N MET A 237 9.83 -6.56 7.51
CA MET A 237 11.11 -5.87 7.70
C MET A 237 11.90 -5.78 6.39
N ILE A 238 12.03 -6.90 5.66
CA ILE A 238 12.72 -6.94 4.35
C ILE A 238 12.01 -6.02 3.36
N GLY A 239 10.67 -6.09 3.30
CA GLY A 239 9.87 -5.23 2.45
C GLY A 239 10.02 -3.74 2.77
N LEU A 240 10.06 -3.39 4.06
CA LEU A 240 10.32 -2.02 4.52
C LEU A 240 11.69 -1.52 4.06
N VAL A 241 12.73 -2.30 4.31
CA VAL A 241 14.11 -1.93 3.95
C VAL A 241 14.27 -1.82 2.43
N ALA A 242 13.83 -2.83 1.67
CA ALA A 242 13.92 -2.82 0.22
C ALA A 242 13.10 -1.67 -0.39
N GLY A 243 11.86 -1.50 0.06
CA GLY A 243 10.97 -0.43 -0.42
C GLY A 243 11.55 0.96 -0.13
N LEU A 244 12.05 1.19 1.10
CA LEU A 244 12.68 2.46 1.46
C LEU A 244 13.96 2.70 0.67
N ALA A 245 14.82 1.69 0.51
CA ALA A 245 16.07 1.83 -0.23
C ALA A 245 15.81 2.33 -1.66
N VAL A 246 14.89 1.67 -2.39
CA VAL A 246 14.57 2.05 -3.78
C VAL A 246 13.86 3.41 -3.82
N ALA A 247 12.91 3.68 -2.92
CA ALA A 247 12.18 4.95 -2.89
C ALA A 247 13.10 6.14 -2.56
N VAL A 248 13.98 6.00 -1.55
CA VAL A 248 14.93 7.06 -1.17
C VAL A 248 15.96 7.30 -2.26
N LEU A 249 16.49 6.24 -2.88
CA LEU A 249 17.37 6.36 -4.05
C LEU A 249 16.66 7.12 -5.19
N SER A 250 15.39 6.82 -5.45
CA SER A 250 14.62 7.51 -6.48
C SER A 250 14.45 9.02 -6.22
N MET A 251 14.54 9.46 -4.95
CA MET A 251 14.48 10.86 -4.53
C MET A 251 15.86 11.53 -4.44
N ALA A 252 16.94 10.76 -4.26
CA ALA A 252 18.27 11.29 -3.97
C ALA A 252 18.81 12.22 -5.07
N PHE A 253 18.39 12.00 -6.32
CA PHE A 253 18.80 12.83 -7.46
C PHE A 253 18.22 14.25 -7.43
N THR A 254 17.10 14.46 -6.74
CA THR A 254 16.37 15.75 -6.74
C THR A 254 16.23 16.37 -5.34
N ASN A 255 16.51 15.62 -4.27
CA ASN A 255 16.32 16.06 -2.89
C ASN A 255 17.63 15.92 -2.10
N THR A 256 18.17 17.06 -1.64
CA THR A 256 19.42 17.11 -0.87
C THR A 256 19.32 16.36 0.47
N ARG A 257 18.13 16.37 1.11
CA ARG A 257 17.88 15.62 2.34
C ARG A 257 17.96 14.11 2.06
N ALA A 258 17.34 13.63 0.98
CA ALA A 258 17.40 12.23 0.58
C ALA A 258 18.85 11.79 0.31
N ARG A 259 19.63 12.60 -0.40
CA ARG A 259 21.04 12.33 -0.67
C ARG A 259 21.88 12.27 0.61
N ARG A 260 21.65 13.20 1.56
CA ARG A 260 22.31 13.17 2.87
C ARG A 260 21.91 11.93 3.68
N THR A 261 20.61 11.57 3.65
CA THR A 261 20.12 10.36 4.33
C THR A 261 20.78 9.10 3.78
N VAL A 262 20.88 8.98 2.43
CA VAL A 262 21.60 7.84 1.81
C VAL A 262 23.05 7.76 2.33
N GLY A 263 23.77 8.87 2.34
CA GLY A 263 25.15 8.92 2.84
C GLY A 263 25.25 8.49 4.32
N VAL A 264 24.38 9.04 5.18
CA VAL A 264 24.35 8.69 6.62
C VAL A 264 23.94 7.24 6.83
N THR A 265 22.98 6.72 6.04
CA THR A 265 22.53 5.32 6.17
C THR A 265 23.61 4.34 5.72
N ILE A 266 24.35 4.64 4.65
CA ILE A 266 25.46 3.78 4.20
C ILE A 266 26.57 3.74 5.27
N LEU A 267 26.99 4.89 5.76
CA LEU A 267 28.07 4.98 6.74
C LEU A 267 27.63 4.48 8.13
N GLY A 268 26.53 5.03 8.66
CA GLY A 268 26.03 4.66 9.99
C GLY A 268 25.40 3.27 10.05
N GLY A 269 24.68 2.90 8.98
CA GLY A 269 24.08 1.57 8.86
C GLY A 269 25.10 0.45 8.78
N GLY A 270 26.24 0.68 8.14
CA GLY A 270 27.37 -0.26 8.12
C GLY A 270 27.92 -0.51 9.52
N VAL A 271 28.18 0.55 10.28
CA VAL A 271 28.62 0.46 11.67
C VAL A 271 27.57 -0.23 12.55
N LEU A 272 26.31 0.17 12.42
CA LEU A 272 25.20 -0.39 13.19
C LEU A 272 25.00 -1.89 12.89
N ALA A 273 25.15 -2.31 11.63
CA ALA A 273 25.06 -3.72 11.24
C ALA A 273 26.14 -4.58 11.87
N VAL A 274 27.35 -4.06 12.01
CA VAL A 274 28.45 -4.78 12.70
C VAL A 274 28.15 -4.87 14.18
N VAL A 275 27.73 -3.79 14.83
CA VAL A 275 27.49 -3.77 16.30
C VAL A 275 26.26 -4.57 16.68
N LEU A 276 25.17 -4.46 15.92
CA LEU A 276 23.89 -5.13 16.19
C LEU A 276 23.76 -6.49 15.49
N GLY A 277 24.75 -6.88 14.66
CA GLY A 277 24.71 -8.12 13.89
C GLY A 277 24.33 -9.36 14.71
N PRO A 278 24.93 -9.63 15.86
CA PRO A 278 24.56 -10.77 16.70
C PRO A 278 23.11 -10.72 17.20
N PHE A 279 22.63 -9.53 17.60
CA PHE A 279 21.25 -9.35 18.06
C PHE A 279 20.24 -9.51 16.90
N ILE A 280 20.58 -8.99 15.72
CA ILE A 280 19.78 -9.15 14.52
C ILE A 280 19.71 -10.64 14.13
N GLN A 281 20.83 -11.38 14.22
CA GLN A 281 20.86 -12.79 13.93
C GLN A 281 19.98 -13.59 14.89
N VAL A 282 20.07 -13.37 16.20
CA VAL A 282 19.23 -14.03 17.21
C VAL A 282 17.74 -13.71 16.94
N TRP A 283 17.43 -12.43 16.66
CA TRP A 283 16.07 -12.02 16.33
C TRP A 283 15.56 -12.68 15.04
N LEU A 284 16.42 -12.81 14.01
CA LEU A 284 16.08 -13.47 12.75
C LEU A 284 15.86 -14.97 12.93
N LEU A 285 16.70 -15.63 13.73
CA LEU A 285 16.60 -17.08 13.97
C LEU A 285 15.37 -17.45 14.81
N ARG A 286 14.92 -16.60 15.73
CA ARG A 286 13.77 -16.87 16.63
C ARG A 286 13.87 -18.20 17.37
N GLY A 287 15.08 -18.67 17.69
CA GLY A 287 15.30 -19.99 18.25
C GLY A 287 15.07 -21.16 17.27
N GLN A 288 14.98 -20.89 15.97
CA GLN A 288 14.95 -21.90 14.92
C GLN A 288 16.35 -22.21 14.41
N ASP A 289 16.59 -23.46 14.01
CA ASP A 289 17.86 -23.86 13.40
C ASP A 289 18.02 -23.21 12.02
N GLN A 290 19.29 -23.00 11.61
CA GLN A 290 19.60 -22.43 10.29
C GLN A 290 19.04 -23.27 9.12
N GLU A 291 18.91 -24.56 9.31
CA GLU A 291 18.34 -25.50 8.33
C GLU A 291 16.86 -25.19 8.04
N ASN A 292 16.09 -24.79 9.06
CA ASN A 292 14.70 -24.35 8.90
C ASN A 292 14.56 -23.03 8.14
N LEU A 293 15.60 -22.19 8.11
CA LEU A 293 15.61 -20.98 7.27
C LEU A 293 15.79 -21.31 5.80
N SER A 294 16.63 -22.27 5.45
CA SER A 294 16.90 -22.68 4.07
C SER A 294 15.68 -23.33 3.41
N THR A 295 14.83 -24.01 4.18
CA THR A 295 13.60 -24.66 3.71
C THR A 295 12.37 -23.75 3.81
N PHE A 296 12.54 -22.43 4.03
CA PHE A 296 11.44 -21.48 4.24
C PHE A 296 10.44 -21.97 5.30
N THR A 297 10.92 -22.57 6.40
CA THR A 297 10.08 -23.14 7.47
C THR A 297 9.08 -24.20 7.00
N GLY A 298 9.51 -25.08 6.09
CA GLY A 298 8.66 -26.16 5.55
C GLY A 298 7.75 -25.76 4.39
N ARG A 299 7.70 -24.48 4.02
CA ARG A 299 6.87 -23.99 2.89
C ARG A 299 7.28 -24.63 1.56
N ALA A 300 8.57 -24.87 1.35
CA ALA A 300 9.07 -25.51 0.14
C ALA A 300 8.37 -26.86 -0.12
N LYS A 301 8.12 -27.68 0.89
CA LYS A 301 7.41 -28.96 0.76
C LYS A 301 5.98 -28.77 0.23
N VAL A 302 5.27 -27.72 0.67
CA VAL A 302 3.92 -27.40 0.17
C VAL A 302 3.98 -26.98 -1.29
N TRP A 303 4.98 -26.17 -1.67
CA TRP A 303 5.16 -25.70 -3.04
C TRP A 303 5.53 -26.86 -4.00
N ASP A 304 6.45 -27.74 -3.59
CA ASP A 304 6.82 -28.92 -4.37
C ASP A 304 5.63 -29.88 -4.58
N SER A 305 4.86 -30.11 -3.50
CA SER A 305 3.63 -30.92 -3.58
C SER A 305 2.57 -30.29 -4.48
N LEU A 306 2.43 -28.95 -4.44
CA LEU A 306 1.53 -28.20 -5.31
C LEU A 306 1.92 -28.29 -6.80
N LEU A 307 3.21 -28.18 -7.10
CA LEU A 307 3.73 -28.22 -8.48
C LEU A 307 3.70 -29.63 -9.07
N SER A 308 3.89 -30.66 -8.22
CA SER A 308 3.87 -32.06 -8.65
C SER A 308 2.46 -32.66 -8.76
N ALA A 309 1.42 -31.97 -8.26
CA ALA A 309 0.05 -32.44 -8.32
C ALA A 309 -0.45 -32.54 -9.78
N PRO A 310 -1.06 -33.66 -10.18
CA PRO A 310 -1.67 -33.77 -11.49
C PRO A 310 -2.80 -32.78 -11.65
N ARG A 311 -2.85 -32.08 -12.79
CA ARG A 311 -3.85 -31.04 -13.08
C ARG A 311 -4.39 -31.20 -14.48
N THR A 312 -5.67 -30.97 -14.65
CA THR A 312 -6.28 -30.83 -15.97
C THR A 312 -5.74 -29.56 -16.67
N TRP A 313 -5.86 -29.48 -17.99
CA TRP A 313 -5.46 -28.29 -18.74
C TRP A 313 -6.21 -27.02 -18.28
N LEU A 314 -7.49 -27.19 -17.89
CA LEU A 314 -8.34 -26.10 -17.38
C LEU A 314 -7.83 -25.59 -16.04
N GLU A 315 -7.45 -26.49 -15.11
CA GLU A 315 -6.85 -26.12 -13.83
C GLU A 315 -5.47 -25.50 -13.98
N GLN A 316 -4.67 -25.92 -14.97
CA GLN A 316 -3.39 -25.29 -15.27
C GLN A 316 -3.59 -23.85 -15.79
N ALA A 317 -4.59 -23.64 -16.65
CA ALA A 317 -4.87 -22.33 -17.23
C ALA A 317 -5.55 -21.37 -16.24
N PHE A 318 -6.58 -21.81 -15.51
CA PHE A 318 -7.48 -20.97 -14.70
C PHE A 318 -7.50 -21.31 -13.21
N GLY A 319 -6.71 -22.28 -12.76
CA GLY A 319 -6.66 -22.71 -11.37
C GLY A 319 -7.90 -23.46 -10.91
N SER A 320 -7.93 -23.78 -9.61
CA SER A 320 -9.04 -24.50 -8.96
C SER A 320 -10.15 -23.60 -8.41
N GLY A 321 -10.09 -22.28 -8.68
CA GLY A 321 -11.00 -21.28 -8.12
C GLY A 321 -10.53 -20.69 -6.79
N LEU A 322 -11.12 -19.54 -6.41
CA LEU A 322 -10.74 -18.82 -5.19
C LEU A 322 -11.03 -19.67 -3.94
N SER A 323 -9.99 -19.91 -3.15
CA SER A 323 -10.04 -20.80 -1.98
C SER A 323 -9.48 -20.12 -0.71
N ASN A 324 -9.13 -20.91 0.30
CA ASN A 324 -8.47 -20.46 1.52
C ASN A 324 -6.95 -20.25 1.35
N LYS A 325 -6.43 -20.26 0.12
CA LYS A 325 -4.98 -20.23 -0.16
C LYS A 325 -4.25 -21.34 0.61
N SER A 326 -4.86 -22.53 0.60
CA SER A 326 -4.30 -23.73 1.21
C SER A 326 -4.26 -24.87 0.18
N PHE A 327 -3.26 -25.72 0.33
CA PHE A 327 -3.12 -26.97 -0.43
C PHE A 327 -2.97 -28.12 0.55
N ASN A 328 -3.80 -29.15 0.41
CA ASN A 328 -3.86 -30.28 1.36
C ASN A 328 -3.97 -29.85 2.84
N GLY A 329 -4.74 -28.77 3.13
CA GLY A 329 -4.93 -28.24 4.48
C GLY A 329 -3.77 -27.38 5.01
N LEU A 330 -2.67 -27.22 4.24
CA LEU A 330 -1.53 -26.39 4.61
C LEU A 330 -1.59 -25.03 3.89
N PRO A 331 -1.23 -23.92 4.54
CA PRO A 331 -1.28 -22.60 3.92
C PRO A 331 -0.20 -22.45 2.83
N ILE A 332 -0.58 -21.82 1.71
CA ILE A 332 0.33 -21.43 0.64
C ILE A 332 0.79 -20.01 0.92
N ASP A 333 1.84 -19.86 1.70
CA ASP A 333 2.38 -18.55 2.07
C ASP A 333 3.29 -17.99 0.94
N ASN A 334 2.73 -17.82 -0.26
CA ASN A 334 3.40 -17.25 -1.42
C ASN A 334 2.32 -16.82 -2.41
N SER A 335 2.34 -15.55 -2.85
CA SER A 335 1.31 -15.01 -3.77
C SER A 335 1.32 -15.66 -5.14
N TRP A 336 2.50 -16.06 -5.64
CA TRP A 336 2.65 -16.65 -6.96
C TRP A 336 2.08 -18.06 -7.01
N PHE A 337 2.39 -18.87 -6.00
CA PHE A 337 1.83 -20.21 -5.89
C PHE A 337 0.36 -20.22 -5.51
N ALA A 338 -0.07 -19.26 -4.67
CA ALA A 338 -1.50 -19.07 -4.37
C ALA A 338 -2.28 -18.67 -5.62
N ALA A 339 -1.77 -17.75 -6.44
CA ALA A 339 -2.38 -17.37 -7.71
C ALA A 339 -2.39 -18.56 -8.71
N TYR A 340 -1.30 -19.33 -8.78
CA TYR A 340 -1.26 -20.52 -9.61
C TYR A 340 -2.30 -21.57 -9.17
N GLN A 341 -2.47 -21.77 -7.85
CA GLN A 341 -3.48 -22.67 -7.32
C GLN A 341 -4.90 -22.18 -7.63
N GLU A 342 -5.17 -20.89 -7.39
CA GLU A 342 -6.53 -20.35 -7.44
C GLU A 342 -6.96 -19.90 -8.84
N GLN A 343 -6.03 -19.41 -9.66
CA GLN A 343 -6.28 -18.70 -10.93
C GLN A 343 -5.40 -19.22 -12.08
N GLY A 344 -4.59 -20.23 -11.84
CA GLY A 344 -3.74 -20.87 -12.84
C GLY A 344 -2.65 -19.95 -13.40
N LEU A 345 -2.11 -20.34 -14.55
CA LEU A 345 -1.10 -19.55 -15.28
C LEU A 345 -1.63 -18.20 -15.71
N MET A 346 -2.93 -18.08 -16.01
CA MET A 346 -3.57 -16.80 -16.35
C MET A 346 -3.47 -15.82 -15.19
N GLY A 347 -3.77 -16.26 -13.94
CA GLY A 347 -3.65 -15.42 -12.75
C GLY A 347 -2.22 -14.96 -12.50
N VAL A 348 -1.25 -15.87 -12.58
CA VAL A 348 0.19 -15.56 -12.43
C VAL A 348 0.62 -14.53 -13.46
N THR A 349 0.24 -14.70 -14.72
CA THR A 349 0.59 -13.79 -15.82
C THR A 349 -0.01 -12.40 -15.59
N LEU A 350 -1.28 -12.31 -15.21
CA LEU A 350 -1.96 -11.03 -14.95
C LEU A 350 -1.34 -10.30 -13.77
N ILE A 351 -0.97 -11.00 -12.69
CA ILE A 351 -0.25 -10.42 -11.54
C ILE A 351 1.12 -9.88 -11.99
N ALA A 352 1.88 -10.64 -12.76
CA ALA A 352 3.16 -10.18 -13.28
C ALA A 352 3.00 -8.93 -14.15
N LEU A 353 1.99 -8.89 -15.02
CA LEU A 353 1.70 -7.77 -15.90
C LEU A 353 1.30 -6.52 -15.12
N PHE A 354 0.38 -6.60 -14.14
CA PHE A 354 0.01 -5.39 -13.40
C PHE A 354 1.17 -4.85 -12.55
N LEU A 355 2.01 -5.71 -11.96
CA LEU A 355 3.22 -5.27 -11.26
C LEU A 355 4.21 -4.62 -12.23
N ALA A 356 4.44 -5.22 -13.41
CA ALA A 356 5.30 -4.65 -14.43
C ALA A 356 4.80 -3.28 -14.93
N VAL A 357 3.49 -3.12 -15.12
CA VAL A 357 2.88 -1.84 -15.48
C VAL A 357 3.09 -0.80 -14.39
N LEU A 358 2.88 -1.15 -13.11
CA LEU A 358 3.11 -0.21 -12.01
C LEU A 358 4.58 0.22 -11.93
N VAL A 359 5.52 -0.71 -12.09
CA VAL A 359 6.95 -0.42 -12.13
C VAL A 359 7.27 0.46 -13.35
N GLY A 360 6.80 0.10 -14.54
CA GLY A 360 7.02 0.88 -15.77
C GLY A 360 6.51 2.32 -15.66
N VAL A 361 5.29 2.50 -15.15
CA VAL A 361 4.71 3.83 -14.89
C VAL A 361 5.53 4.58 -13.84
N ALA A 362 5.95 3.92 -12.77
CA ALA A 362 6.78 4.54 -11.73
C ALA A 362 8.14 5.01 -12.28
N VAL A 363 8.76 4.24 -13.18
CA VAL A 363 10.03 4.62 -13.83
C VAL A 363 9.83 5.79 -14.79
N ALA A 364 8.75 5.78 -15.57
CA ALA A 364 8.45 6.82 -16.56
C ALA A 364 8.06 8.18 -15.93
N ARG A 365 7.65 8.21 -14.65
CA ARG A 365 7.22 9.45 -13.97
C ARG A 365 8.42 10.26 -13.47
N PRO A 366 8.34 11.61 -13.51
CA PRO A 366 9.35 12.46 -12.91
C PRO A 366 9.45 12.24 -11.39
N PRO A 367 10.62 12.43 -10.79
CA PRO A 367 10.81 12.33 -9.35
C PRO A 367 9.87 13.26 -8.58
N SER A 368 9.09 12.68 -7.66
CA SER A 368 8.15 13.41 -6.80
C SER A 368 7.88 12.63 -5.51
N PRO A 369 7.40 13.29 -4.45
CA PRO A 369 7.00 12.59 -3.22
C PRO A 369 5.93 11.51 -3.45
N ALA A 370 4.96 11.78 -4.33
CA ALA A 370 3.91 10.82 -4.69
C ALA A 370 4.50 9.58 -5.38
N ARG A 371 5.43 9.78 -6.34
CA ARG A 371 6.16 8.69 -6.99
C ARG A 371 6.96 7.87 -5.97
N ALA A 372 7.68 8.52 -5.05
CA ALA A 372 8.48 7.81 -4.06
C ALA A 372 7.61 6.93 -3.14
N CYS A 373 6.47 7.43 -2.67
CA CYS A 373 5.52 6.63 -1.91
C CYS A 373 4.94 5.47 -2.73
N ALA A 374 4.65 5.68 -4.02
CA ALA A 374 4.17 4.62 -4.91
C ALA A 374 5.25 3.56 -5.14
N VAL A 375 6.50 3.96 -5.41
CA VAL A 375 7.65 3.05 -5.57
C VAL A 375 7.84 2.20 -4.30
N PHE A 376 7.77 2.82 -3.13
CA PHE A 376 7.85 2.11 -1.86
C PHE A 376 6.78 1.01 -1.77
N LEU A 377 5.51 1.35 -2.04
CA LEU A 377 4.40 0.40 -1.95
C LEU A 377 4.53 -0.75 -2.96
N VAL A 378 4.97 -0.46 -4.20
CA VAL A 378 5.16 -1.48 -5.24
C VAL A 378 6.31 -2.41 -4.88
N VAL A 379 7.47 -1.87 -4.48
CA VAL A 379 8.64 -2.70 -4.09
C VAL A 379 8.33 -3.52 -2.84
N TYR A 380 7.64 -2.93 -1.85
CA TYR A 380 7.15 -3.64 -0.68
C TYR A 380 6.26 -4.83 -1.08
N ALA A 381 5.28 -4.59 -1.97
CA ALA A 381 4.36 -5.64 -2.44
C ALA A 381 5.11 -6.76 -3.18
N ILE A 382 6.09 -6.43 -4.02
CA ILE A 382 6.94 -7.42 -4.71
C ILE A 382 7.73 -8.25 -3.68
N ALA A 383 8.37 -7.61 -2.69
CA ALA A 383 9.10 -8.34 -1.66
C ALA A 383 8.18 -9.23 -0.82
N ALA A 384 7.00 -8.73 -0.42
CA ALA A 384 6.03 -9.48 0.36
C ALA A 384 5.40 -10.64 -0.41
N SER A 385 5.29 -10.55 -1.74
CA SER A 385 4.66 -11.59 -2.57
C SER A 385 5.33 -12.96 -2.51
N TYR A 386 6.61 -13.01 -2.12
CA TYR A 386 7.35 -14.26 -1.99
C TYR A 386 7.00 -15.06 -0.74
N THR A 387 6.43 -14.43 0.28
CA THR A 387 6.18 -15.06 1.59
C THR A 387 4.79 -14.79 2.15
N GLU A 388 3.95 -14.07 1.41
CA GLU A 388 2.56 -13.76 1.77
C GLU A 388 1.63 -14.00 0.58
N ALA A 389 0.53 -14.73 0.79
CA ALA A 389 -0.45 -15.01 -0.25
C ALA A 389 -1.51 -13.90 -0.33
N SER A 390 -1.18 -12.77 -0.97
CA SER A 390 -1.99 -11.54 -0.88
C SER A 390 -2.26 -10.82 -2.21
N LEU A 391 -1.90 -11.41 -3.37
CA LEU A 391 -2.10 -10.78 -4.68
C LEU A 391 -3.26 -11.35 -5.49
N SER A 392 -3.87 -12.47 -5.06
CA SER A 392 -4.91 -13.18 -5.82
C SER A 392 -6.35 -12.73 -5.52
N ASP A 393 -6.59 -12.06 -4.39
CA ASP A 393 -7.91 -11.60 -3.96
C ASP A 393 -7.86 -10.28 -3.16
N ALA A 394 -9.01 -9.80 -2.66
CA ALA A 394 -9.10 -8.59 -1.83
C ALA A 394 -8.19 -8.70 -0.60
N SER A 395 -7.18 -7.84 -0.53
CA SER A 395 -6.13 -7.89 0.49
C SER A 395 -5.56 -6.51 0.79
N PRO A 396 -4.87 -6.33 1.94
CA PRO A 396 -4.19 -5.09 2.26
C PRO A 396 -3.12 -4.71 1.22
N ILE A 397 -2.43 -5.70 0.62
CA ILE A 397 -1.41 -5.45 -0.41
C ILE A 397 -2.05 -4.93 -1.69
N LEU A 398 -3.17 -5.51 -2.16
CA LEU A 398 -3.87 -4.98 -3.33
C LEU A 398 -4.41 -3.56 -3.08
N LEU A 399 -4.85 -3.26 -1.85
CA LEU A 399 -5.28 -1.91 -1.49
C LEU A 399 -4.09 -0.92 -1.49
N ASN A 400 -2.92 -1.33 -1.01
CA ASN A 400 -1.68 -0.56 -1.09
C ASN A 400 -1.24 -0.33 -2.55
N LEU A 401 -1.35 -1.33 -3.41
CA LEU A 401 -1.05 -1.21 -4.85
C LEU A 401 -2.07 -0.31 -5.56
N THR A 402 -3.33 -0.32 -5.13
CA THR A 402 -4.35 0.63 -5.60
C THR A 402 -3.95 2.07 -5.24
N LEU A 403 -3.49 2.29 -4.01
CA LEU A 403 -2.98 3.59 -3.60
C LEU A 403 -1.75 3.99 -4.42
N ALA A 404 -0.83 3.07 -4.69
CA ALA A 404 0.32 3.32 -5.57
C ALA A 404 -0.13 3.71 -7.00
N ALA A 405 -1.10 2.99 -7.58
CA ALA A 405 -1.68 3.32 -8.87
C ALA A 405 -2.32 4.72 -8.89
N ALA A 406 -3.04 5.08 -7.81
CA ALA A 406 -3.62 6.41 -7.66
C ALA A 406 -2.54 7.50 -7.60
N LEU A 407 -1.49 7.31 -6.80
CA LEU A 407 -0.36 8.24 -6.69
C LEU A 407 0.38 8.42 -8.02
N LEU A 408 0.54 7.35 -8.79
CA LEU A 408 1.15 7.39 -10.12
C LEU A 408 0.22 8.02 -11.17
N SER A 409 -1.09 8.00 -10.99
CA SER A 409 -2.03 8.57 -11.96
C SER A 409 -2.28 10.06 -11.78
N ALA A 410 -2.08 10.62 -10.59
CA ALA A 410 -2.39 12.02 -10.24
C ALA A 410 -1.56 13.09 -11.01
N GLY A 411 -0.42 12.74 -11.59
CA GLY A 411 0.52 13.69 -12.19
C GLY A 411 0.23 14.18 -13.62
N ASN A 412 -0.82 13.72 -14.31
CA ASN A 412 -0.99 14.00 -15.74
C ASN A 412 -1.62 15.37 -16.07
N ARG A 413 -2.11 16.15 -15.10
CA ARG A 413 -2.83 17.41 -15.37
C ARG A 413 -2.00 18.68 -15.18
N VAL A 414 -0.75 18.61 -14.73
CA VAL A 414 0.06 19.81 -14.42
C VAL A 414 0.84 20.35 -15.63
N ALA A 415 0.81 19.68 -16.78
CA ALA A 415 1.68 19.99 -17.90
C ALA A 415 0.97 20.41 -19.20
N ASP A 416 -0.18 21.09 -19.14
CA ASP A 416 -0.69 21.78 -20.32
C ASP A 416 -0.73 23.30 -20.08
N PRO A 417 0.41 24.00 -20.26
CA PRO A 417 0.45 25.46 -20.18
C PRO A 417 -0.36 26.15 -21.28
N ALA A 418 -0.75 25.41 -22.34
CA ALA A 418 -1.44 25.95 -23.49
C ALA A 418 -2.91 26.32 -23.23
N LEU A 419 -3.54 25.80 -22.19
CA LEU A 419 -4.92 26.10 -21.86
C LEU A 419 -5.11 27.34 -20.94
N ASN A 420 -4.02 27.93 -20.45
CA ASN A 420 -4.07 29.12 -19.59
C ASN A 420 -3.70 30.44 -20.30
N HIS A 421 -3.74 30.50 -21.62
CA HIS A 421 -3.76 31.79 -22.28
C HIS A 421 -5.19 32.34 -22.21
N PRO A 422 -5.44 33.38 -21.38
CA PRO A 422 -6.66 34.15 -21.54
C PRO A 422 -6.61 34.72 -22.96
N GLN A 423 -7.58 34.34 -23.80
CA GLN A 423 -7.82 35.02 -25.06
C GLN A 423 -7.92 36.51 -24.75
N ARG A 424 -6.83 37.25 -25.05
CA ARG A 424 -6.90 38.70 -25.14
C ARG A 424 -7.93 39.01 -26.23
N THR A 425 -9.15 39.24 -25.81
CA THR A 425 -10.14 39.89 -26.63
C THR A 425 -9.57 41.26 -26.99
N MET A 426 -9.01 41.37 -28.20
CA MET A 426 -8.79 42.66 -28.81
C MET A 426 -10.17 43.31 -28.99
N ARG A 427 -10.38 44.42 -28.30
CA ARG A 427 -11.31 45.47 -28.65
C ARG A 427 -10.52 46.75 -28.94
#